data_2226e64cd677fd25653a821df6663e76
#
_entry.id   2226e64cd677fd25653a821df6663e76
#
_cell.length_a   1.000
_cell.length_b   1.000
_cell.length_c   1.000
_cell.angle_alpha   90.00
_cell.angle_beta   90.00
_cell.angle_gamma   90.00
#
_symmetry.space_group_name_H-M   'P 1'
#
loop_
_entity.id
_entity.type
_entity.pdbx_description
1 polymer ?
#
loop_
_entity_poly.entity_id
_entity_poly.type
_entity_poly.pdbx_seq_one_letter_code
_entity_poly.pdbx_strand_id
1 'polypeptide(L)'
;YNGYGKLTELQHGGGEQLEQPLRFQGQYFDPESGLHYNRHRYYNPETGRYLTPDPSKLAGGLNGYRYTLNPTGWVDPLGLVECPGKGGCRPAVGEQDPAAKVGVDEGEASPPKPTFLYRGDLRGPEIIFKEGFRSLGKSTDLLLHVWDNRDPPSNFVSTTTDVDVGIDFGTKYRTRKGYLYVLKRIPGRDVNKELPRSDVPYSYEYEIAIPDRVKAEDIIGVTPLKRDGSYVGYSLPNPQRK
;
A
#
# COMPACT_ATOMS: atom_id res chain seq x y z
N TYR A 1 -15.20 -20.96 -5.17
CA TYR A 1 -14.95 -19.53 -5.38
C TYR A 1 -14.14 -19.33 -6.65
N ASN A 2 -14.57 -18.45 -7.53
CA ASN A 2 -13.68 -17.92 -8.56
C ASN A 2 -12.70 -16.91 -7.93
N GLY A 3 -11.72 -16.44 -8.69
CA GLY A 3 -10.71 -15.48 -8.20
C GLY A 3 -11.26 -14.14 -7.66
N TYR A 4 -12.55 -13.85 -7.91
CA TYR A 4 -13.25 -12.66 -7.45
C TYR A 4 -14.30 -12.93 -6.37
N GLY A 5 -14.28 -14.13 -5.76
CA GLY A 5 -15.13 -14.47 -4.63
C GLY A 5 -16.56 -14.89 -4.97
N LYS A 6 -16.89 -15.06 -6.26
CA LYS A 6 -18.18 -15.64 -6.65
C LYS A 6 -18.24 -17.11 -6.22
N LEU A 7 -19.26 -17.47 -5.44
CA LEU A 7 -19.54 -18.85 -5.07
C LEU A 7 -20.16 -19.57 -6.29
N THR A 8 -19.55 -20.65 -6.71
CA THR A 8 -20.20 -21.64 -7.56
C THR A 8 -20.80 -22.70 -6.64
N GLU A 9 -22.08 -22.97 -6.77
CA GLU A 9 -22.73 -23.99 -5.96
C GLU A 9 -22.03 -25.33 -6.12
N LEU A 10 -21.57 -25.88 -5.01
CA LEU A 10 -21.18 -27.30 -4.94
C LEU A 10 -22.45 -28.08 -4.56
N GLN A 11 -23.07 -28.76 -5.51
CA GLN A 11 -24.10 -29.73 -5.21
C GLN A 11 -23.48 -30.89 -4.45
N HIS A 12 -23.60 -30.88 -3.12
CA HIS A 12 -23.41 -32.09 -2.32
C HIS A 12 -24.75 -32.85 -2.29
N GLY A 13 -24.70 -34.08 -2.72
CA GLY A 13 -25.84 -35.00 -2.67
C GLY A 13 -26.30 -35.22 -1.22
N GLY A 14 -27.51 -34.79 -0.89
CA GLY A 14 -28.27 -35.17 0.29
C GLY A 14 -27.73 -34.63 1.62
N GLY A 15 -27.90 -33.35 1.89
CA GLY A 15 -27.62 -32.73 3.18
C GLY A 15 -28.22 -31.33 3.24
N GLU A 16 -28.50 -30.85 4.44
CA GLU A 16 -28.95 -29.49 4.69
C GLU A 16 -28.03 -28.48 3.99
N GLN A 17 -28.62 -27.56 3.25
CA GLN A 17 -27.88 -26.50 2.58
C GLN A 17 -27.32 -25.55 3.65
N LEU A 18 -26.01 -25.56 3.84
CA LEU A 18 -25.36 -24.70 4.82
C LEU A 18 -25.30 -23.28 4.23
N GLU A 19 -26.13 -22.40 4.72
CA GLU A 19 -26.09 -20.99 4.36
C GLU A 19 -24.91 -20.31 5.03
N GLN A 20 -23.83 -20.12 4.28
CA GLN A 20 -22.66 -19.38 4.74
C GLN A 20 -22.60 -18.00 4.07
N PRO A 21 -22.97 -16.92 4.78
CA PRO A 21 -23.00 -15.58 4.21
C PRO A 21 -21.62 -14.91 4.17
N LEU A 22 -20.60 -15.42 4.88
CA LEU A 22 -19.26 -14.84 4.86
C LEU A 22 -18.58 -15.08 3.51
N ARG A 23 -17.90 -14.06 3.00
CA ARG A 23 -17.18 -14.08 1.73
C ARG A 23 -15.70 -13.79 1.96
N PHE A 24 -15.09 -12.86 1.23
CA PHE A 24 -13.74 -12.37 1.58
C PHE A 24 -13.75 -11.68 2.95
N GLN A 25 -12.59 -11.45 3.54
CA GLN A 25 -12.46 -10.79 4.84
C GLN A 25 -13.19 -9.43 4.82
N GLY A 26 -14.10 -9.25 5.76
CA GLY A 26 -14.96 -8.06 5.87
C GLY A 26 -16.19 -8.05 4.96
N GLN A 27 -16.42 -9.10 4.15
CA GLN A 27 -17.58 -9.21 3.26
C GLN A 27 -18.66 -10.11 3.82
N TYR A 28 -19.90 -9.64 3.68
CA TYR A 28 -21.11 -10.38 3.99
C TYR A 28 -21.99 -10.47 2.75
N PHE A 29 -22.42 -11.65 2.39
CA PHE A 29 -23.32 -11.87 1.24
C PHE A 29 -24.72 -11.37 1.54
N ASP A 30 -25.22 -10.52 0.68
CA ASP A 30 -26.60 -10.04 0.70
C ASP A 30 -27.41 -10.85 -0.32
N PRO A 31 -28.31 -11.74 0.13
CA PRO A 31 -29.09 -12.61 -0.76
C PRO A 31 -30.16 -11.84 -1.57
N GLU A 32 -30.56 -10.66 -1.13
CA GLU A 32 -31.58 -9.87 -1.84
C GLU A 32 -30.99 -9.22 -3.09
N SER A 33 -29.76 -8.71 -3.00
CA SER A 33 -29.09 -8.03 -4.11
C SER A 33 -28.10 -8.93 -4.89
N GLY A 34 -27.68 -10.06 -4.32
CA GLY A 34 -26.61 -10.91 -4.86
C GLY A 34 -25.22 -10.31 -4.73
N LEU A 35 -25.07 -9.25 -3.96
CA LEU A 35 -23.84 -8.50 -3.75
C LEU A 35 -23.16 -8.88 -2.44
N HIS A 36 -21.91 -8.42 -2.26
CA HIS A 36 -21.20 -8.56 -1.00
C HIS A 36 -21.14 -7.21 -0.28
N TYR A 37 -21.71 -7.11 0.90
CA TYR A 37 -21.65 -5.92 1.74
C TYR A 37 -20.28 -5.80 2.41
N ASN A 38 -19.61 -4.69 2.20
CA ASN A 38 -18.25 -4.39 2.69
C ASN A 38 -18.27 -3.12 3.55
N ARG A 39 -19.14 -3.04 4.51
CA ARG A 39 -19.37 -1.93 5.45
C ARG A 39 -19.63 -0.56 4.78
N HIS A 40 -18.72 -0.03 3.98
CA HIS A 40 -18.87 1.27 3.31
C HIS A 40 -19.29 1.17 1.84
N ARG A 41 -19.12 -0.01 1.22
CA ARG A 41 -19.45 -0.24 -0.19
C ARG A 41 -20.07 -1.62 -0.43
N TYR A 42 -20.79 -1.74 -1.52
CA TYR A 42 -21.23 -3.02 -2.05
C TYR A 42 -20.27 -3.48 -3.17
N TYR A 43 -19.79 -4.69 -3.02
CA TYR A 43 -18.91 -5.35 -3.99
C TYR A 43 -19.73 -6.31 -4.87
N ASN A 44 -19.51 -6.24 -6.18
CA ASN A 44 -20.12 -7.13 -7.14
C ASN A 44 -19.13 -8.25 -7.53
N PRO A 45 -19.40 -9.51 -7.10
CA PRO A 45 -18.52 -10.64 -7.39
C PRO A 45 -18.55 -11.09 -8.86
N GLU A 46 -19.55 -10.68 -9.66
CA GLU A 46 -19.63 -10.94 -11.09
C GLU A 46 -18.60 -10.11 -11.87
N THR A 47 -18.45 -8.85 -11.49
CA THR A 47 -17.59 -7.89 -12.17
C THR A 47 -16.25 -7.69 -11.47
N GLY A 48 -16.07 -8.20 -10.24
CA GLY A 48 -14.88 -8.03 -9.42
C GLY A 48 -14.64 -6.59 -8.95
N ARG A 49 -15.72 -5.79 -8.79
CA ARG A 49 -15.61 -4.35 -8.51
C ARG A 49 -16.64 -3.88 -7.49
N TYR A 50 -16.35 -2.76 -6.84
CA TYR A 50 -17.34 -2.01 -6.07
C TYR A 50 -18.37 -1.33 -6.99
N LEU A 51 -19.61 -1.15 -6.50
CA LEU A 51 -20.67 -0.45 -7.25
C LEU A 51 -20.55 1.06 -7.17
N THR A 52 -19.98 1.56 -6.08
CA THR A 52 -19.80 3.00 -5.85
C THR A 52 -18.31 3.36 -5.84
N PRO A 53 -17.97 4.59 -6.24
CA PRO A 53 -16.59 5.05 -6.12
C PRO A 53 -16.16 5.09 -4.66
N ASP A 54 -14.86 4.98 -4.43
CA ASP A 54 -14.26 5.02 -3.10
C ASP A 54 -14.59 6.35 -2.39
N PRO A 55 -15.24 6.33 -1.21
CA PRO A 55 -15.48 7.56 -0.45
C PRO A 55 -14.19 8.21 0.05
N SER A 56 -13.09 7.45 0.17
CA SER A 56 -11.75 7.99 0.47
C SER A 56 -11.11 8.71 -0.73
N LYS A 57 -11.81 8.75 -1.90
CA LYS A 57 -11.36 9.37 -3.15
C LYS A 57 -10.03 8.79 -3.64
N LEU A 58 -9.04 9.65 -3.89
CA LEU A 58 -7.72 9.23 -4.38
C LEU A 58 -6.88 8.49 -3.33
N ALA A 59 -7.26 8.53 -2.05
CA ALA A 59 -6.58 7.76 -1.00
C ALA A 59 -6.81 6.24 -1.12
N GLY A 60 -7.93 5.83 -1.75
CA GLY A 60 -8.21 4.43 -2.12
C GLY A 60 -7.62 3.99 -3.47
N GLY A 61 -6.81 4.85 -4.12
CA GLY A 61 -6.20 4.60 -5.43
C GLY A 61 -6.93 5.28 -6.60
N LEU A 62 -6.29 5.29 -7.78
CA LEU A 62 -6.83 5.94 -8.98
C LEU A 62 -8.09 5.29 -9.53
N ASN A 63 -8.30 4.00 -9.28
CA ASN A 63 -9.52 3.31 -9.68
C ASN A 63 -10.45 3.16 -8.47
N GLY A 64 -11.28 4.17 -8.24
CA GLY A 64 -12.23 4.21 -7.13
C GLY A 64 -13.24 3.06 -7.05
N TYR A 65 -13.30 2.17 -8.04
CA TYR A 65 -14.19 1.00 -8.08
C TYR A 65 -13.46 -0.33 -7.84
N ARG A 66 -12.13 -0.32 -7.72
CA ARG A 66 -11.32 -1.53 -7.53
C ARG A 66 -11.52 -2.09 -6.13
N TYR A 67 -11.60 -3.43 -6.02
CA TYR A 67 -11.61 -4.12 -4.73
C TYR A 67 -10.18 -4.22 -4.19
N THR A 68 -9.32 -4.99 -4.87
CA THR A 68 -7.90 -5.12 -4.55
C THR A 68 -7.09 -5.39 -5.82
N LEU A 69 -5.77 -5.20 -5.75
CA LEU A 69 -4.84 -5.54 -6.84
C LEU A 69 -4.78 -7.05 -7.11
N ASN A 70 -4.87 -7.84 -6.07
CA ASN A 70 -4.84 -9.30 -6.15
C ASN A 70 -5.73 -9.90 -5.06
N PRO A 71 -6.98 -10.27 -5.35
CA PRO A 71 -7.93 -10.77 -4.36
C PRO A 71 -7.57 -12.13 -3.75
N THR A 72 -6.54 -12.83 -4.27
CA THR A 72 -6.03 -14.06 -3.66
C THR A 72 -5.05 -13.83 -2.52
N GLY A 73 -4.48 -12.64 -2.41
CA GLY A 73 -3.49 -12.28 -1.40
C GLY A 73 -3.75 -10.94 -0.69
N TRP A 74 -4.70 -10.17 -1.18
CA TRP A 74 -5.08 -8.86 -0.66
C TRP A 74 -6.56 -8.81 -0.36
N VAL A 75 -6.94 -8.07 0.65
CA VAL A 75 -8.32 -7.88 1.10
C VAL A 75 -8.60 -6.41 1.38
N ASP A 76 -9.86 -6.01 1.28
CA ASP A 76 -10.34 -4.69 1.68
C ASP A 76 -11.53 -4.85 2.63
N PRO A 77 -11.29 -5.06 3.93
CA PRO A 77 -12.35 -5.42 4.88
C PRO A 77 -13.37 -4.33 5.14
N LEU A 78 -13.01 -3.08 4.89
CA LEU A 78 -13.90 -1.93 5.14
C LEU A 78 -14.50 -1.37 3.85
N GLY A 79 -14.00 -1.78 2.69
CA GLY A 79 -14.37 -1.15 1.43
C GLY A 79 -13.77 0.25 1.26
N LEU A 80 -12.58 0.51 1.81
CA LEU A 80 -11.89 1.81 1.78
C LEU A 80 -10.44 1.70 1.38
N VAL A 81 -9.72 0.68 1.91
CA VAL A 81 -8.28 0.51 1.71
C VAL A 81 -7.94 -0.97 1.65
N GLU A 82 -7.26 -1.36 0.59
CA GLU A 82 -6.76 -2.72 0.43
C GLU A 82 -5.51 -2.99 1.29
N CYS A 83 -5.37 -4.21 1.78
CA CYS A 83 -4.25 -4.63 2.61
C CYS A 83 -3.89 -6.10 2.39
N PRO A 84 -2.64 -6.54 2.67
CA PRO A 84 -2.26 -7.94 2.57
C PRO A 84 -3.09 -8.83 3.49
N GLY A 85 -3.71 -9.89 2.95
CA GLY A 85 -4.62 -10.79 3.68
C GLY A 85 -3.98 -11.58 4.83
N LYS A 86 -2.66 -11.56 4.95
CA LYS A 86 -1.88 -12.22 6.02
C LYS A 86 -1.18 -11.23 6.95
N GLY A 87 -1.82 -10.14 7.36
CA GLY A 87 -1.11 -9.16 8.19
C GLY A 87 -1.96 -8.13 8.90
N GLY A 88 -3.26 -8.29 8.90
CA GLY A 88 -4.17 -7.39 9.63
C GLY A 88 -4.28 -6.03 8.97
N CYS A 89 -5.41 -5.77 8.33
CA CYS A 89 -5.81 -4.44 7.93
C CYS A 89 -6.06 -3.59 9.18
N ARG A 90 -5.34 -2.50 9.35
CA ARG A 90 -5.72 -1.47 10.33
C ARG A 90 -6.52 -0.40 9.62
N PRO A 91 -7.71 -0.02 10.12
CA PRO A 91 -8.40 1.16 9.62
C PRO A 91 -7.51 2.38 9.83
N ALA A 92 -7.49 3.28 8.86
CA ALA A 92 -6.94 4.61 9.05
C ALA A 92 -7.60 5.23 10.29
N VAL A 93 -6.81 5.61 11.29
CA VAL A 93 -7.28 6.16 12.55
C VAL A 93 -8.01 7.47 12.25
N GLY A 94 -9.35 7.48 12.38
CA GLY A 94 -10.13 8.68 12.11
C GLY A 94 -11.63 8.60 12.21
N GLU A 95 -12.21 7.51 12.77
CA GLU A 95 -13.61 7.54 13.19
C GLU A 95 -13.80 6.70 14.44
N GLN A 96 -14.08 7.40 15.56
CA GLN A 96 -14.51 6.77 16.80
C GLN A 96 -15.94 6.27 16.60
N ASP A 97 -16.13 4.96 16.56
CA ASP A 97 -17.44 4.33 16.67
C ASP A 97 -17.86 4.37 18.14
N PRO A 98 -18.97 5.05 18.51
CA PRO A 98 -19.39 5.18 19.89
C PRO A 98 -19.93 3.88 20.52
N ALA A 99 -20.02 2.78 19.78
CA ALA A 99 -20.62 1.52 20.24
C ALA A 99 -19.66 0.44 20.74
N ALA A 100 -18.34 0.62 20.66
CA ALA A 100 -17.36 -0.37 21.10
C ALA A 100 -16.76 -0.05 22.48
N LYS A 101 -17.57 0.05 23.52
CA LYS A 101 -17.13 -0.04 24.93
C LYS A 101 -17.40 -1.44 25.45
N VAL A 102 -16.51 -2.37 25.17
CA VAL A 102 -16.29 -3.57 26.00
C VAL A 102 -14.82 -3.59 26.35
N GLY A 103 -14.54 -3.45 27.65
CA GLY A 103 -13.18 -3.34 28.18
C GLY A 103 -12.38 -4.60 27.95
N VAL A 104 -11.16 -4.41 27.48
CA VAL A 104 -10.03 -5.32 27.64
C VAL A 104 -8.79 -4.47 27.94
N ASP A 105 -8.09 -4.95 28.94
CA ASP A 105 -6.92 -4.42 29.62
C ASP A 105 -5.83 -3.86 28.68
N GLU A 106 -5.34 -2.65 29.00
CA GLU A 106 -4.41 -1.89 28.18
C GLU A 106 -2.97 -2.36 28.41
N GLY A 107 -2.51 -3.20 27.51
CA GLY A 107 -1.08 -3.31 27.21
C GLY A 107 -0.81 -2.59 25.86
N GLU A 108 -0.38 -1.35 25.91
CA GLU A 108 -0.13 -0.50 24.74
C GLU A 108 1.08 -1.02 23.93
N ALA A 109 0.84 -2.00 23.05
CA ALA A 109 1.80 -2.39 22.04
C ALA A 109 1.67 -1.41 20.85
N SER A 110 2.65 -0.54 20.69
CA SER A 110 2.80 0.30 19.48
C SER A 110 2.64 -0.55 18.23
N PRO A 111 1.94 -0.07 17.17
CA PRO A 111 1.80 -0.81 15.93
C PRO A 111 3.18 -1.26 15.42
N PRO A 112 3.30 -2.48 14.90
CA PRO A 112 4.55 -2.94 14.35
C PRO A 112 4.99 -1.94 13.26
N LYS A 113 6.20 -1.40 13.41
CA LYS A 113 6.78 -0.50 12.41
C LYS A 113 6.85 -1.24 11.08
N PRO A 114 6.54 -0.58 9.94
CA PRO A 114 6.66 -1.22 8.63
C PRO A 114 8.05 -1.85 8.50
N THR A 115 8.08 -3.11 8.07
CA THR A 115 9.32 -3.91 8.02
C THR A 115 10.27 -3.43 6.92
N PHE A 116 9.72 -2.80 5.89
CA PHE A 116 10.44 -2.35 4.70
C PHE A 116 10.14 -0.90 4.38
N LEU A 117 11.03 -0.30 3.58
CA LEU A 117 10.79 0.94 2.85
C LEU A 117 10.82 0.64 1.36
N TYR A 118 10.13 1.48 0.60
CA TYR A 118 10.04 1.37 -0.86
C TYR A 118 10.55 2.65 -1.52
N ARG A 119 11.14 2.50 -2.69
CA ARG A 119 11.50 3.63 -3.54
C ARG A 119 11.32 3.26 -5.00
N GLY A 120 10.55 4.06 -5.71
CA GLY A 120 10.48 4.01 -7.16
C GLY A 120 11.62 4.78 -7.82
N ASP A 121 12.24 4.21 -8.86
CA ASP A 121 13.27 4.90 -9.64
C ASP A 121 13.26 4.40 -11.09
N LEU A 122 13.71 5.24 -12.02
CA LEU A 122 13.80 4.85 -13.43
C LEU A 122 15.15 4.20 -13.78
N ARG A 123 16.14 4.35 -12.92
CA ARG A 123 17.47 3.72 -13.08
C ARG A 123 17.39 2.25 -12.72
N GLY A 124 18.08 1.42 -13.51
CA GLY A 124 18.09 -0.03 -13.34
C GLY A 124 18.99 -0.53 -12.22
N PRO A 125 18.89 -1.83 -11.90
CA PRO A 125 19.65 -2.44 -10.81
C PRO A 125 21.16 -2.42 -11.02
N GLU A 126 21.64 -2.40 -12.24
CA GLU A 126 23.06 -2.30 -12.59
C GLU A 126 23.73 -1.02 -12.04
N ILE A 127 22.95 0.04 -11.86
CA ILE A 127 23.38 1.31 -11.27
C ILE A 127 23.11 1.30 -9.77
N ILE A 128 21.86 1.04 -9.40
CA ILE A 128 21.40 1.25 -8.02
C ILE A 128 21.98 0.22 -7.04
N PHE A 129 22.17 -1.03 -7.43
CA PHE A 129 22.82 -2.01 -6.56
C PHE A 129 24.32 -1.71 -6.34
N LYS A 130 24.93 -0.91 -7.19
CA LYS A 130 26.31 -0.49 -7.05
C LYS A 130 26.47 0.81 -6.25
N GLU A 131 25.62 1.80 -6.52
CA GLU A 131 25.79 3.16 -6.02
C GLU A 131 24.86 3.50 -4.84
N GLY A 132 23.75 2.78 -4.71
CA GLY A 132 22.64 3.16 -3.81
C GLY A 132 21.86 4.38 -4.32
N PHE A 133 21.18 5.05 -3.40
CA PHE A 133 20.51 6.31 -3.67
C PHE A 133 21.21 7.45 -2.92
N ARG A 134 21.40 8.59 -3.57
CA ARG A 134 22.01 9.78 -2.98
C ARG A 134 21.02 10.93 -2.97
N SER A 135 21.10 11.76 -1.94
CA SER A 135 20.40 13.03 -1.89
C SER A 135 20.86 13.99 -2.98
N LEU A 136 20.06 15.01 -3.28
CA LEU A 136 20.37 15.99 -4.33
C LEU A 136 21.34 17.07 -3.84
N GLY A 137 21.38 17.36 -2.53
CA GLY A 137 22.18 18.43 -1.98
C GLY A 137 22.38 18.33 -0.47
N LYS A 138 22.43 19.48 0.21
CA LYS A 138 22.81 19.58 1.62
C LYS A 138 21.76 20.22 2.51
N SER A 139 20.66 20.72 1.97
CA SER A 139 19.59 21.32 2.78
C SER A 139 18.95 20.27 3.70
N THR A 140 18.97 20.54 4.99
CA THR A 140 18.36 19.68 6.03
C THR A 140 16.96 20.13 6.43
N ASP A 141 16.42 21.11 5.73
CA ASP A 141 15.07 21.59 5.94
C ASP A 141 14.05 20.58 5.38
N LEU A 142 13.30 19.94 6.28
CA LEU A 142 12.33 18.92 5.91
C LEU A 142 11.10 19.52 5.23
N LEU A 143 10.69 20.72 5.63
CA LEU A 143 9.54 21.39 5.04
C LEU A 143 9.82 21.76 3.57
N LEU A 144 10.99 22.35 3.30
CA LEU A 144 11.40 22.63 1.92
C LEU A 144 11.57 21.35 1.11
N HIS A 145 12.08 20.27 1.71
CA HIS A 145 12.19 18.97 1.02
C HIS A 145 10.86 18.46 0.50
N VAL A 146 9.80 18.59 1.27
CA VAL A 146 8.45 18.13 0.90
C VAL A 146 7.82 19.00 -0.19
N TRP A 147 8.10 20.31 -0.17
CA TRP A 147 7.53 21.23 -1.16
C TRP A 147 8.34 21.27 -2.47
N ASP A 148 9.66 21.40 -2.37
CA ASP A 148 10.57 21.34 -3.51
C ASP A 148 11.96 20.86 -3.03
N ASN A 149 12.28 19.61 -3.34
CA ASN A 149 13.54 19.02 -2.93
C ASN A 149 14.75 19.45 -3.81
N ARG A 150 14.56 20.37 -4.74
CA ARG A 150 15.59 20.80 -5.71
C ARG A 150 16.12 22.22 -5.47
N ASP A 151 15.33 23.07 -4.84
CA ASP A 151 15.71 24.46 -4.60
C ASP A 151 15.35 24.92 -3.17
N PRO A 152 16.31 24.96 -2.24
CA PRO A 152 17.70 24.46 -2.35
C PRO A 152 17.74 22.92 -2.39
N PRO A 153 18.74 22.33 -3.08
CA PRO A 153 18.84 20.88 -3.19
C PRO A 153 18.88 20.19 -1.82
N SER A 154 17.94 19.27 -1.62
CA SER A 154 17.70 18.62 -0.34
C SER A 154 18.75 17.56 -0.02
N ASN A 155 19.08 17.41 1.28
CA ASN A 155 19.92 16.34 1.83
C ASN A 155 19.13 15.06 2.15
N PHE A 156 17.93 14.87 1.61
CA PHE A 156 17.15 13.68 1.87
C PHE A 156 16.93 12.84 0.62
N VAL A 157 16.85 11.54 0.82
CA VAL A 157 16.38 10.56 -0.16
C VAL A 157 14.96 10.18 0.23
N SER A 158 13.98 10.52 -0.60
CA SER A 158 12.59 10.17 -0.38
C SER A 158 12.38 8.66 -0.50
N THR A 159 11.79 8.07 0.50
CA THR A 159 11.30 6.68 0.52
C THR A 159 9.90 6.66 1.08
N THR A 160 9.18 5.58 0.90
CA THR A 160 7.82 5.45 1.42
C THR A 160 7.63 4.14 2.14
N THR A 161 6.66 4.09 3.05
CA THR A 161 6.19 2.85 3.65
C THR A 161 5.08 2.19 2.84
N ASP A 162 4.59 2.86 1.79
CA ASP A 162 3.53 2.42 0.90
C ASP A 162 4.11 1.91 -0.43
N VAL A 163 3.75 0.69 -0.79
CA VAL A 163 4.26 0.04 -2.01
C VAL A 163 3.70 0.68 -3.29
N ASP A 164 2.45 1.12 -3.27
CA ASP A 164 1.80 1.71 -4.43
C ASP A 164 2.35 3.09 -4.75
N VAL A 165 2.64 3.87 -3.73
CA VAL A 165 3.39 5.13 -3.86
C VAL A 165 4.76 4.87 -4.49
N GLY A 166 5.47 3.84 -4.02
CA GLY A 166 6.73 3.42 -4.63
C GLY A 166 6.59 3.05 -6.11
N ILE A 167 5.51 2.35 -6.49
CA ILE A 167 5.20 1.99 -7.88
C ILE A 167 4.92 3.24 -8.72
N ASP A 168 4.13 4.17 -8.21
CA ASP A 168 3.78 5.38 -8.95
C ASP A 168 5.01 6.24 -9.24
N PHE A 169 5.91 6.41 -8.27
CA PHE A 169 7.20 7.06 -8.51
C PHE A 169 8.08 6.26 -9.47
N GLY A 170 8.13 4.93 -9.33
CA GLY A 170 8.92 4.04 -10.20
C GLY A 170 8.47 4.04 -11.65
N THR A 171 7.19 4.28 -11.89
CA THR A 171 6.60 4.36 -13.23
C THR A 171 6.37 5.80 -13.70
N LYS A 172 6.80 6.78 -12.92
CA LYS A 172 6.50 8.19 -13.12
C LYS A 172 5.00 8.42 -13.34
N TYR A 173 4.23 8.01 -12.34
CA TYR A 173 2.75 8.06 -12.34
C TYR A 173 2.14 7.36 -13.55
N ARG A 174 2.55 6.10 -13.77
CA ARG A 174 2.03 5.23 -14.82
C ARG A 174 2.30 5.72 -16.25
N THR A 175 3.35 6.54 -16.45
CA THR A 175 3.73 7.06 -17.76
C THR A 175 4.90 6.32 -18.40
N ARG A 176 5.77 5.67 -17.61
CA ARG A 176 6.99 5.00 -18.06
C ARG A 176 7.15 3.62 -17.39
N LYS A 177 7.99 2.79 -17.98
CA LYS A 177 8.56 1.61 -17.31
C LYS A 177 9.60 2.07 -16.29
N GLY A 178 9.76 1.34 -15.22
CA GLY A 178 10.77 1.64 -14.21
C GLY A 178 10.95 0.51 -13.21
N TYR A 179 11.29 0.84 -11.98
CA TYR A 179 11.67 -0.13 -10.97
C TYR A 179 11.14 0.25 -9.60
N LEU A 180 10.71 -0.77 -8.84
CA LEU A 180 10.40 -0.66 -7.41
C LEU A 180 11.51 -1.32 -6.62
N TYR A 181 12.23 -0.54 -5.85
CA TYR A 181 13.26 -1.00 -4.92
C TYR A 181 12.67 -1.24 -3.54
N VAL A 182 13.01 -2.38 -2.95
CA VAL A 182 12.67 -2.73 -1.56
C VAL A 182 13.93 -2.54 -0.71
N LEU A 183 13.78 -1.79 0.37
CA LEU A 183 14.86 -1.38 1.25
C LEU A 183 14.65 -1.97 2.65
N LYS A 184 15.75 -2.23 3.39
CA LYS A 184 15.66 -2.45 4.82
C LYS A 184 15.02 -1.24 5.50
N ARG A 185 14.42 -1.46 6.65
CA ARG A 185 14.03 -0.33 7.51
C ARG A 185 15.30 0.32 8.07
N ILE A 186 15.65 1.47 7.53
CA ILE A 186 16.76 2.31 7.99
C ILE A 186 16.22 3.57 8.65
N PRO A 187 16.99 4.20 9.56
CA PRO A 187 16.58 5.44 10.20
C PRO A 187 16.31 6.55 9.19
N GLY A 188 15.23 7.27 9.39
CA GLY A 188 14.82 8.40 8.57
C GLY A 188 13.80 9.25 9.30
N ARG A 189 13.50 10.42 8.76
CA ARG A 189 12.51 11.36 9.29
C ARG A 189 11.14 11.00 8.73
N ASP A 190 10.18 10.75 9.60
CA ASP A 190 8.79 10.48 9.23
C ASP A 190 8.08 11.81 9.00
N VAL A 191 7.89 12.17 7.74
CA VAL A 191 7.35 13.47 7.34
C VAL A 191 5.99 13.73 7.99
N ASN A 192 5.11 12.73 8.01
CA ASN A 192 3.77 12.88 8.55
C ASN A 192 3.71 13.00 10.08
N LYS A 193 4.81 12.63 10.78
CA LYS A 193 4.90 12.80 12.23
C LYS A 193 5.62 14.07 12.65
N GLU A 194 6.58 14.52 11.84
CA GLU A 194 7.43 15.65 12.19
C GLU A 194 6.87 16.99 11.73
N LEU A 195 6.09 17.00 10.65
CA LEU A 195 5.48 18.22 10.13
C LEU A 195 3.98 18.27 10.41
N PRO A 196 3.42 19.48 10.66
CA PRO A 196 1.97 19.66 10.75
C PRO A 196 1.29 19.19 9.47
N ARG A 197 0.13 18.56 9.58
CA ARG A 197 -0.62 18.03 8.41
C ARG A 197 -0.97 19.11 7.38
N SER A 198 -1.14 20.37 7.82
CA SER A 198 -1.35 21.52 6.94
C SER A 198 -0.18 21.79 6.01
N ASP A 199 1.03 21.40 6.43
CA ASP A 199 2.28 21.72 5.75
C ASP A 199 2.78 20.58 4.86
N VAL A 200 2.08 19.42 4.90
CA VAL A 200 2.41 18.22 4.10
C VAL A 200 1.39 18.03 2.98
N PRO A 201 1.63 18.58 1.78
CA PRO A 201 0.68 18.53 0.67
C PRO A 201 0.41 17.11 0.17
N TYR A 202 1.38 16.21 0.36
CA TYR A 202 1.35 14.83 -0.12
C TYR A 202 1.39 13.82 1.04
N SER A 203 0.61 14.06 2.11
CA SER A 203 0.59 13.21 3.30
C SER A 203 0.25 11.74 3.02
N TYR A 204 -0.41 11.45 1.89
CA TYR A 204 -0.70 10.09 1.40
C TYR A 204 0.54 9.35 0.88
N GLU A 205 1.67 10.03 0.69
CA GLU A 205 2.92 9.40 0.24
C GLU A 205 3.62 8.65 1.37
N TYR A 206 3.21 8.84 2.64
CA TYR A 206 3.82 8.17 3.81
C TYR A 206 5.34 8.22 3.78
N GLU A 207 5.86 9.40 3.48
CA GLU A 207 7.28 9.60 3.21
C GLU A 207 8.13 9.41 4.45
N ILE A 208 9.21 8.65 4.27
CA ILE A 208 10.36 8.59 5.18
C ILE A 208 11.56 9.19 4.45
N ALA A 209 11.95 10.37 4.87
CA ALA A 209 13.07 11.13 4.32
C ALA A 209 14.39 10.63 4.94
N ILE A 210 15.20 9.93 4.16
CA ILE A 210 16.48 9.35 4.62
C ILE A 210 17.61 10.36 4.40
N PRO A 211 18.32 10.80 5.46
CA PRO A 211 19.43 11.75 5.31
C PRO A 211 20.59 11.20 4.47
N ASP A 212 21.21 12.05 3.69
CA ASP A 212 22.40 11.82 2.86
C ASP A 212 22.19 10.75 1.78
N ARG A 213 22.04 9.49 2.15
CA ARG A 213 21.98 8.38 1.19
C ARG A 213 21.31 7.12 1.73
N VAL A 214 20.84 6.30 0.82
CA VAL A 214 20.55 4.88 1.04
C VAL A 214 21.70 4.09 0.42
N LYS A 215 22.43 3.32 1.24
CA LYS A 215 23.56 2.53 0.76
C LYS A 215 23.08 1.33 -0.07
N ALA A 216 23.92 0.86 -0.98
CA ALA A 216 23.61 -0.32 -1.80
C ALA A 216 23.30 -1.56 -0.94
N GLU A 217 24.00 -1.77 0.17
CA GLU A 217 23.80 -2.88 1.11
C GLU A 217 22.46 -2.85 1.88
N ASP A 218 21.78 -1.69 1.91
CA ASP A 218 20.49 -1.53 2.52
C ASP A 218 19.33 -1.84 1.55
N ILE A 219 19.63 -2.04 0.28
CA ILE A 219 18.67 -2.42 -0.75
C ILE A 219 18.55 -3.94 -0.74
N ILE A 220 17.34 -4.44 -0.53
CA ILE A 220 17.04 -5.88 -0.48
C ILE A 220 16.95 -6.45 -1.88
N GLY A 221 16.24 -5.74 -2.76
CA GLY A 221 15.99 -6.20 -4.11
C GLY A 221 15.22 -5.18 -4.93
N VAL A 222 14.91 -5.55 -6.15
CA VAL A 222 14.19 -4.71 -7.11
C VAL A 222 13.19 -5.52 -7.90
N THR A 223 12.06 -4.92 -8.19
CA THR A 223 11.04 -5.47 -9.09
C THR A 223 10.89 -4.54 -10.30
N PRO A 224 11.15 -5.03 -11.53
CA PRO A 224 10.89 -4.27 -12.73
C PRO A 224 9.38 -4.04 -12.92
N LEU A 225 9.03 -2.83 -13.37
CA LEU A 225 7.65 -2.39 -13.56
C LEU A 225 7.34 -2.12 -15.02
N LYS A 226 6.16 -2.54 -15.49
CA LYS A 226 5.58 -2.02 -16.71
C LYS A 226 5.07 -0.60 -16.50
N ARG A 227 4.70 0.07 -17.60
CA ARG A 227 4.12 1.41 -17.56
C ARG A 227 2.86 1.51 -16.70
N ASP A 228 2.02 0.48 -16.69
CA ASP A 228 0.78 0.41 -15.91
C ASP A 228 1.00 0.11 -14.41
N GLY A 229 2.27 -0.06 -14.00
CA GLY A 229 2.65 -0.40 -12.63
C GLY A 229 2.64 -1.90 -12.34
N SER A 230 2.24 -2.74 -13.29
CA SER A 230 2.32 -4.19 -13.09
C SER A 230 3.78 -4.68 -13.14
N TYR A 231 4.05 -5.76 -12.43
CA TYR A 231 5.39 -6.34 -12.33
C TYR A 231 5.82 -7.04 -13.62
N VAL A 232 7.12 -6.97 -13.93
CA VAL A 232 7.73 -7.71 -15.03
C VAL A 232 8.59 -8.83 -14.47
N GLY A 233 8.13 -10.07 -14.61
CA GLY A 233 8.87 -11.24 -14.14
C GLY A 233 8.99 -11.30 -12.61
N TYR A 234 10.15 -11.78 -12.12
CA TYR A 234 10.42 -11.95 -10.70
C TYR A 234 11.23 -10.79 -10.15
N SER A 235 11.09 -10.54 -8.84
CA SER A 235 11.97 -9.62 -8.12
C SER A 235 13.40 -10.14 -8.13
N LEU A 236 14.34 -9.26 -8.41
CA LEU A 236 15.76 -9.56 -8.44
C LEU A 236 16.36 -9.23 -7.07
N PRO A 237 16.97 -10.19 -6.36
CA PRO A 237 17.68 -9.90 -5.12
C PRO A 237 18.93 -9.07 -5.40
N ASN A 238 19.32 -8.27 -4.43
CA ASN A 238 20.57 -7.51 -4.53
C ASN A 238 21.77 -8.45 -4.35
N PRO A 239 22.64 -8.64 -5.35
CA PRO A 239 23.78 -9.55 -5.26
C PRO A 239 24.88 -9.06 -4.31
N GLN A 240 24.88 -7.78 -3.92
CA GLN A 240 25.86 -7.22 -2.98
C GLN A 240 25.44 -7.38 -1.51
N ARG A 241 24.26 -7.92 -1.26
CA ARG A 241 23.79 -8.19 0.09
C ARG A 241 24.42 -9.50 0.60
N LYS A 242 25.30 -9.37 1.61
CA LYS A 242 25.86 -10.49 2.35
C LYS A 242 24.89 -11.00 3.42
#